data_c29b8385bfb04e88b03cf70531729416
#
_entry.id   c29b8385bfb04e88b03cf70531729416
#
_cell.length_a   1.000
_cell.length_b   1.000
_cell.length_c   1.000
_cell.angle_alpha   90.00
_cell.angle_beta   90.00
_cell.angle_gamma   90.00
#
_symmetry.space_group_name_H-M   'P 1'
#
loop_
_entity.id
_entity.type
_entity.pdbx_description
1 polymer ?
#
loop_
_entity_poly.entity_id
_entity_poly.type
_entity_poly.pdbx_seq_one_letter_code
_entity_poly.pdbx_strand_id
1 'polypeptide(L)'
;DIKGEIEIYPEFAEGLEGLEKLDAIVVVFNFDRSEGFSMKVTPPHRDTECGVFASRSPRRPNAIGVSTLKLLSVEGNIIRVHGLDMLDGTPVLDIKPDISGGFFEKKG
;
A
#
# COMPACT_ATOMS: atom_id res chain seq x y z
N ASP A 1 -14.94 8.76 0.84
CA ASP A 1 -14.05 8.55 -0.33
C ASP A 1 -12.75 9.29 -0.15
N ILE A 2 -11.70 8.55 0.12
CA ILE A 2 -10.39 9.12 0.35
C ILE A 2 -9.57 8.98 -0.93
N LYS A 3 -9.10 10.12 -1.45
CA LYS A 3 -8.22 10.15 -2.60
C LYS A 3 -6.87 10.64 -2.13
N GLY A 4 -5.81 10.12 -2.74
CA GLY A 4 -4.47 10.51 -2.37
C GLY A 4 -3.52 10.50 -3.55
N GLU A 5 -2.34 11.01 -3.30
CA GLU A 5 -1.28 11.05 -4.29
C GLU A 5 -0.04 10.37 -3.73
N ILE A 6 0.63 9.62 -4.59
CA ILE A 6 1.93 9.03 -4.27
C ILE A 6 2.92 9.65 -5.23
N GLU A 7 3.92 10.29 -4.68
CA GLU A 7 4.97 10.91 -5.47
C GLU A 7 6.16 9.95 -5.53
N ILE A 8 6.58 9.63 -6.75
CA ILE A 8 7.74 8.78 -6.98
C ILE A 8 8.93 9.69 -7.23
N TYR A 9 10.09 9.36 -6.69
CA TYR A 9 11.29 10.13 -7.00
C TYR A 9 11.49 10.17 -8.50
N PRO A 10 11.79 11.35 -9.08
CA PRO A 10 11.89 11.47 -10.54
C PRO A 10 12.84 10.47 -11.19
N GLU A 11 13.89 10.08 -10.51
CA GLU A 11 14.85 9.10 -11.04
C GLU A 11 14.26 7.71 -11.22
N PHE A 12 13.12 7.43 -10.57
CA PHE A 12 12.42 6.14 -10.69
C PHE A 12 11.14 6.22 -11.53
N ALA A 13 10.83 7.40 -12.07
CA ALA A 13 9.57 7.61 -12.79
C ALA A 13 9.42 6.69 -14.02
N GLU A 14 10.54 6.32 -14.64
CA GLU A 14 10.52 5.40 -15.77
C GLU A 14 9.89 4.05 -15.40
N GLY A 15 10.01 3.66 -14.14
CA GLY A 15 9.42 2.41 -13.65
C GLY A 15 7.90 2.40 -13.62
N LEU A 16 7.26 3.55 -13.84
CA LEU A 16 5.80 3.66 -13.85
C LEU A 16 5.19 3.32 -15.20
N GLU A 17 6.01 3.09 -16.23
CA GLU A 17 5.52 2.78 -17.56
C GLU A 17 4.62 1.55 -17.52
N GLY A 18 3.42 1.68 -18.05
CA GLY A 18 2.44 0.59 -18.08
C GLY A 18 1.52 0.54 -16.88
N LEU A 19 1.83 1.30 -15.82
CA LEU A 19 1.02 1.26 -14.60
C LEU A 19 -0.40 1.75 -14.87
N GLU A 20 -0.57 2.72 -15.76
CA GLU A 20 -1.87 3.30 -16.10
C GLU A 20 -2.84 2.29 -16.70
N LYS A 21 -2.35 1.14 -17.13
CA LYS A 21 -3.19 0.07 -17.69
C LYS A 21 -3.88 -0.78 -16.64
N LEU A 22 -3.56 -0.55 -15.36
CA LEU A 22 -4.07 -1.37 -14.26
C LEU A 22 -5.23 -0.67 -13.57
N ASP A 23 -6.14 -1.45 -13.00
CA ASP A 23 -7.25 -0.92 -12.22
C ASP A 23 -6.86 -0.69 -10.77
N ALA A 24 -5.96 -1.51 -10.27
CA ALA A 24 -5.57 -1.44 -8.87
C ALA A 24 -4.09 -1.77 -8.72
N ILE A 25 -3.49 -1.21 -7.68
CA ILE A 25 -2.08 -1.44 -7.36
C ILE A 25 -1.96 -1.84 -5.89
N VAL A 26 -0.86 -2.53 -5.60
CA VAL A 26 -0.48 -2.86 -4.23
C VAL A 26 0.64 -1.90 -3.84
N VAL A 27 0.44 -1.19 -2.73
CA VAL A 27 1.41 -0.24 -2.21
C VAL A 27 2.01 -0.82 -0.93
N VAL A 28 3.32 -0.93 -0.90
CA VAL A 28 4.08 -1.39 0.27
C VAL A 28 4.70 -0.17 0.91
N PHE A 29 4.46 0.03 2.20
CA PHE A 29 4.88 1.24 2.88
C PHE A 29 5.39 0.93 4.28
N ASN A 30 6.04 1.93 4.89
CA ASN A 30 6.59 1.81 6.23
C ASN A 30 5.67 2.51 7.22
N PHE A 31 5.31 1.84 8.32
CA PHE A 31 4.63 2.48 9.43
C PHE A 31 5.66 3.27 10.26
N ASP A 32 6.17 4.36 9.68
CA ASP A 32 7.28 5.11 10.27
C ASP A 32 6.91 5.83 11.57
N ARG A 33 5.62 5.92 11.88
CA ARG A 33 5.13 6.54 13.12
C ARG A 33 4.73 5.52 14.18
N SER A 34 4.90 4.23 13.87
CA SER A 34 4.65 3.18 14.84
C SER A 34 5.90 3.03 15.71
N GLU A 35 5.71 2.93 17.01
CA GLU A 35 6.81 2.76 17.95
C GLU A 35 6.74 1.39 18.61
N GLY A 36 7.87 0.67 18.58
CA GLY A 36 7.98 -0.63 19.18
C GLY A 36 7.12 -1.67 18.50
N PHE A 37 7.06 -2.84 19.11
CA PHE A 37 6.26 -3.94 18.57
C PHE A 37 5.77 -4.85 19.70
N SER A 38 4.79 -5.68 19.38
CA SER A 38 4.28 -6.70 20.29
C SER A 38 4.18 -8.00 19.51
N MET A 39 4.66 -9.10 20.11
CA MET A 39 4.60 -10.41 19.46
C MET A 39 3.19 -11.00 19.47
N LYS A 40 2.34 -10.51 20.36
CA LYS A 40 0.94 -10.93 20.46
C LYS A 40 0.04 -9.72 20.36
N VAL A 41 -1.05 -9.85 19.61
CA VAL A 41 -2.02 -8.78 19.41
C VAL A 41 -3.43 -9.34 19.38
N THR A 42 -4.41 -8.47 19.64
CA THR A 42 -5.82 -8.79 19.45
C THR A 42 -6.33 -7.95 18.30
N PRO A 43 -6.57 -8.53 17.12
CA PRO A 43 -7.04 -7.76 15.96
C PRO A 43 -8.39 -7.10 16.22
N PRO A 44 -8.70 -5.96 15.57
CA PRO A 44 -9.91 -5.18 15.85
C PRO A 44 -11.23 -5.95 15.72
N HIS A 45 -11.29 -6.92 14.81
CA HIS A 45 -12.54 -7.66 14.56
C HIS A 45 -12.52 -9.06 15.14
N ARG A 46 -11.61 -9.30 16.08
CA ARG A 46 -11.49 -10.57 16.79
C ARG A 46 -11.43 -10.30 18.27
N ASP A 47 -11.87 -11.27 19.07
CA ASP A 47 -11.80 -11.19 20.53
C ASP A 47 -10.77 -12.15 21.11
N THR A 48 -9.99 -12.82 20.26
CA THR A 48 -8.91 -13.68 20.69
C THR A 48 -7.56 -13.13 20.26
N GLU A 49 -6.59 -13.30 21.13
CA GLU A 49 -5.22 -12.91 20.86
C GLU A 49 -4.58 -13.85 19.84
N CYS A 50 -3.71 -13.32 19.01
CA CYS A 50 -2.93 -14.12 18.07
C CYS A 50 -1.51 -13.55 17.96
N GLY A 51 -0.63 -14.30 17.30
CA GLY A 51 0.70 -13.79 16.99
C GLY A 51 0.61 -12.62 16.02
N VAL A 52 1.56 -11.69 16.11
CA VAL A 52 1.55 -10.48 15.29
C VAL A 52 1.61 -10.80 13.79
N PHE A 53 2.27 -11.89 13.41
CA PHE A 53 2.36 -12.27 11.99
C PHE A 53 1.05 -12.87 11.45
N ALA A 54 0.12 -13.22 12.33
CA ALA A 54 -1.22 -13.65 11.94
C ALA A 54 -2.20 -12.46 11.92
N SER A 55 -1.68 -11.24 11.92
CA SER A 55 -2.46 -10.02 11.94
C SER A 55 -1.83 -9.00 10.99
N ARG A 56 -2.51 -7.89 10.80
CA ARG A 56 -2.00 -6.77 10.02
C ARG A 56 -1.68 -5.56 10.92
N SER A 57 -1.46 -5.80 12.20
CA SER A 57 -1.08 -4.76 13.13
C SER A 57 0.21 -4.07 12.70
N PRO A 58 0.30 -2.74 12.83
CA PRO A 58 1.54 -2.02 12.55
C PRO A 58 2.64 -2.25 13.59
N ARG A 59 2.29 -2.81 14.73
CA ARG A 59 3.25 -3.02 15.84
C ARG A 59 3.97 -4.33 15.67
N ARG A 60 4.75 -4.42 14.61
CA ARG A 60 5.49 -5.63 14.25
C ARG A 60 6.98 -5.33 14.13
N PRO A 61 7.85 -6.36 14.20
CA PRO A 61 9.31 -6.15 14.17
C PRO A 61 9.79 -5.32 12.98
N ASN A 62 9.25 -5.62 11.79
CA ASN A 62 9.45 -4.76 10.63
C ASN A 62 8.09 -4.13 10.33
N ALA A 63 7.97 -2.85 10.61
CA ALA A 63 6.68 -2.15 10.54
C ALA A 63 6.32 -1.81 9.10
N ILE A 64 6.09 -2.83 8.30
CA ILE A 64 5.75 -2.70 6.88
C ILE A 64 4.27 -3.02 6.68
N GLY A 65 3.59 -2.14 5.96
CA GLY A 65 2.20 -2.32 5.62
C GLY A 65 2.02 -2.53 4.13
N VAL A 66 0.89 -3.11 3.77
CA VAL A 66 0.52 -3.37 2.38
C VAL A 66 -0.94 -2.96 2.21
N SER A 67 -1.21 -2.12 1.20
CA SER A 67 -2.57 -1.70 0.87
C SER A 67 -2.84 -1.90 -0.60
N THR A 68 -4.03 -2.38 -0.94
CA THR A 68 -4.47 -2.46 -2.32
C THR A 68 -5.34 -1.23 -2.58
N LEU A 69 -4.95 -0.42 -3.56
CA LEU A 69 -5.58 0.85 -3.85
C LEU A 69 -6.05 0.89 -5.29
N LYS A 70 -7.21 1.52 -5.50
CA LYS A 70 -7.70 1.75 -6.85
C LYS A 70 -6.84 2.82 -7.51
N LEU A 71 -6.38 2.54 -8.72
CA LEU A 71 -5.58 3.50 -9.49
C LEU A 71 -6.50 4.45 -10.23
N LEU A 72 -6.31 5.74 -10.05
CA LEU A 72 -7.09 6.76 -10.73
C LEU A 72 -6.35 7.32 -11.93
N SER A 73 -5.09 7.71 -11.77
CA SER A 73 -4.29 8.24 -12.87
C SER A 73 -2.81 8.19 -12.54
N VAL A 74 -2.01 8.27 -13.59
CA VAL A 74 -0.55 8.42 -13.48
C VAL A 74 -0.18 9.62 -14.34
N GLU A 75 0.42 10.63 -13.74
CA GLU A 75 0.85 11.83 -14.42
C GLU A 75 2.28 12.15 -14.04
N GLY A 76 3.22 11.90 -14.97
CA GLY A 76 4.63 12.07 -14.68
C GLY A 76 5.06 11.12 -13.58
N ASN A 77 5.52 11.67 -12.45
CA ASN A 77 5.93 10.90 -11.31
C ASN A 77 4.87 10.88 -10.19
N ILE A 78 3.65 11.31 -10.49
CA ILE A 78 2.55 11.35 -9.53
C ILE A 78 1.53 10.28 -9.85
N ILE A 79 1.23 9.45 -8.86
CA ILE A 79 0.20 8.42 -8.97
C ILE A 79 -0.99 8.87 -8.12
N ARG A 80 -2.17 8.98 -8.71
CA ARG A 80 -3.39 9.28 -7.97
C ARG A 80 -4.15 8.01 -7.70
N VAL A 81 -4.56 7.84 -6.46
CA VAL A 81 -5.20 6.62 -5.98
C VAL A 81 -6.45 6.94 -5.16
N HIS A 82 -7.28 5.93 -5.01
CA HIS A 82 -8.48 5.98 -4.18
C HIS A 82 -8.40 4.86 -3.16
N GLY A 83 -8.78 5.16 -1.93
CA GLY A 83 -8.74 4.19 -0.85
C GLY A 83 -7.48 4.28 0.01
N LEU A 84 -6.77 5.41 -0.09
CA LEU A 84 -5.56 5.62 0.70
C LEU A 84 -5.92 5.82 2.17
N ASP A 85 -5.41 4.95 3.01
CA ASP A 85 -5.69 4.98 4.45
C ASP A 85 -4.43 5.20 5.29
N MET A 86 -3.30 5.42 4.66
CA MET A 86 -2.06 5.71 5.38
C MET A 86 -1.92 7.22 5.60
N LEU A 87 -1.16 7.57 6.61
CA LEU A 87 -0.95 8.96 6.96
C LEU A 87 -0.12 9.69 5.90
N ASP A 88 -0.40 10.99 5.75
CA ASP A 88 0.36 11.85 4.87
C ASP A 88 1.85 11.83 5.25
N GLY A 89 2.71 11.73 4.26
CA GLY A 89 4.15 11.65 4.48
C GLY A 89 4.67 10.25 4.77
N THR A 90 3.80 9.23 4.77
CA THR A 90 4.22 7.84 4.97
C THR A 90 5.15 7.40 3.83
N PRO A 91 6.34 6.89 4.15
CA PRO A 91 7.27 6.42 3.11
C PRO A 91 6.72 5.20 2.37
N VAL A 92 6.68 5.30 1.05
CA VAL A 92 6.31 4.18 0.19
C VAL A 92 7.58 3.46 -0.21
N LEU A 93 7.61 2.16 0.00
CA LEU A 93 8.78 1.33 -0.26
C LEU A 93 8.73 0.68 -1.63
N ASP A 94 7.54 0.34 -2.11
CA ASP A 94 7.39 -0.37 -3.37
C ASP A 94 5.97 -0.28 -3.87
N ILE A 95 5.80 -0.46 -5.17
CA ILE A 95 4.50 -0.50 -5.82
C ILE A 95 4.49 -1.71 -6.74
N LYS A 96 3.41 -2.48 -6.69
CA LYS A 96 3.27 -3.69 -7.49
C LYS A 96 1.88 -3.73 -8.10
N PRO A 97 1.70 -4.45 -9.21
CA PRO A 97 0.35 -4.65 -9.72
C PRO A 97 -0.45 -5.54 -8.76
N ASP A 98 -1.76 -5.30 -8.70
CA ASP A 98 -2.64 -6.19 -7.97
C ASP A 98 -2.97 -7.38 -8.87
N ILE A 99 -2.52 -8.57 -8.46
CA ILE A 99 -2.75 -9.80 -9.23
C ILE A 99 -3.72 -10.74 -8.52
N SER A 100 -4.48 -10.25 -7.55
CA SER A 100 -5.39 -11.09 -6.77
C SER A 100 -6.45 -11.76 -7.63
N GLY A 101 -6.83 -11.16 -8.77
CA GLY A 101 -7.76 -11.75 -9.72
C GLY A 101 -7.07 -12.31 -10.96
N GLY A 102 -5.76 -12.58 -10.87
CA GLY A 102 -4.92 -12.88 -12.00
C GLY A 102 -4.16 -11.64 -12.42
N PHE A 103 -3.26 -11.75 -13.37
CA PHE A 103 -2.50 -10.61 -13.86
C PHE A 103 -3.10 -10.13 -15.19
N PHE A 104 -3.86 -9.04 -15.15
CA PHE A 104 -4.56 -8.55 -16.33
C PHE A 104 -4.40 -7.04 -16.48
N GLU A 105 -4.26 -6.61 -17.74
CA GLU A 105 -4.36 -5.20 -18.05
C GLU A 105 -5.83 -4.83 -18.20
N LYS A 106 -6.14 -3.55 -18.01
CA LYS A 106 -7.47 -3.03 -18.28
C LYS A 106 -7.84 -3.28 -19.72
N LYS A 107 -9.07 -3.67 -19.95
CA LYS A 107 -9.64 -3.77 -21.28
C LYS A 107 -10.48 -2.54 -21.54
N GLY A 108 -10.28 -1.95 -22.65
CA GLY A 108 -11.15 -0.87 -23.13
C GLY A 108 -10.69 0.49 -22.87
#